data_fe9508d1502fae480cdb6fb5f3bf8a34
#
_entry.id   fe9508d1502fae480cdb6fb5f3bf8a34
#
_cell.length_a   1.000
_cell.length_b   1.000
_cell.length_c   1.000
_cell.angle_alpha   90.00
_cell.angle_beta   90.00
_cell.angle_gamma   90.00
#
_symmetry.space_group_name_H-M   'P 1'
#
loop_
_entity.id
_entity.type
_entity.pdbx_description
1 polymer ?
#
loop_
_entity_poly.entity_id
_entity_poly.type
_entity_poly.pdbx_seq_one_letter_code
_entity_poly.pdbx_strand_id
1 'polypeptide(L)'
;ALATTVAAWDWGMALDPAWFSSIYAPLFMICQGLTTLAFGIIIVKALSRHQPMSEVMIKKVYHDIGNLTFAFGILWAYMAVAQFLIIWCGNIPEELPYYVVNRGGTGWNLIAGALALFHFAIPFLLLISRWNKRDSTRLVKIAWWILVMRFVDLYWHVFPALHPGDIEFHVITLIVPA
;
A
#
# COMPACT_ATOMS: atom_id res chain seq x y z
N ALA A 1 -3.71 -15.90 6.93
CA ALA A 1 -4.57 -14.88 7.54
C ALA A 1 -4.24 -14.68 9.02
N LEU A 2 -4.40 -15.68 9.92
CA LEU A 2 -4.16 -15.51 11.37
C LEU A 2 -2.76 -15.03 11.71
N ALA A 3 -1.70 -15.62 11.16
CA ALA A 3 -0.33 -15.20 11.40
C ALA A 3 -0.08 -13.74 10.96
N THR A 4 -0.64 -13.33 9.83
CA THR A 4 -0.54 -11.94 9.35
C THR A 4 -1.30 -10.97 10.25
N THR A 5 -2.44 -11.39 10.80
CA THR A 5 -3.20 -10.57 11.76
C THR A 5 -2.38 -10.31 13.02
N VAL A 6 -1.80 -11.37 13.60
CA VAL A 6 -0.95 -11.25 14.80
C VAL A 6 0.28 -10.40 14.49
N ALA A 7 0.95 -10.64 13.38
CA ALA A 7 2.10 -9.82 12.97
C ALA A 7 1.75 -8.33 12.77
N ALA A 8 0.59 -8.02 12.19
CA ALA A 8 0.15 -6.63 12.01
C ALA A 8 -0.12 -5.95 13.37
N TRP A 9 -0.64 -6.69 14.35
CA TRP A 9 -0.84 -6.18 15.70
C TRP A 9 0.48 -5.99 16.45
N ASP A 10 1.34 -7.00 16.45
CA ASP A 10 2.59 -6.99 17.22
C ASP A 10 3.64 -6.02 16.65
N TRP A 11 3.72 -5.90 15.31
CA TRP A 11 4.78 -5.10 14.68
C TRP A 11 4.31 -3.73 14.21
N GLY A 12 3.02 -3.56 13.97
CA GLY A 12 2.48 -2.30 13.46
C GLY A 12 1.66 -1.54 14.48
N MET A 13 0.62 -2.18 15.02
CA MET A 13 -0.30 -1.50 15.93
C MET A 13 0.32 -1.29 17.32
N ALA A 14 1.20 -2.19 17.77
CA ALA A 14 1.91 -2.06 19.04
C ALA A 14 2.88 -0.87 19.12
N LEU A 15 3.20 -0.23 17.98
CA LEU A 15 3.98 1.01 17.96
C LEU A 15 3.23 2.19 18.58
N ASP A 16 1.89 2.14 18.61
CA ASP A 16 1.04 3.12 19.28
C ASP A 16 0.14 2.39 20.29
N PRO A 17 0.61 2.17 21.54
CA PRO A 17 -0.10 1.32 22.51
C PRO A 17 -1.46 1.85 22.94
N ALA A 18 -1.73 3.15 22.76
CA ALA A 18 -3.00 3.77 23.09
C ALA A 18 -4.05 3.59 21.99
N TRP A 19 -3.64 3.15 20.80
CA TRP A 19 -4.50 3.04 19.64
C TRP A 19 -4.74 1.60 19.22
N PHE A 20 -5.98 1.28 18.85
CA PHE A 20 -6.34 -0.03 18.30
C PHE A 20 -7.38 0.08 17.19
N SER A 21 -7.33 -0.81 16.21
CA SER A 21 -8.31 -0.89 15.14
C SER A 21 -8.44 -2.32 14.58
N SER A 22 -9.68 -2.77 14.43
CA SER A 22 -9.97 -4.07 13.82
C SER A 22 -9.70 -4.11 12.31
N ILE A 23 -9.72 -2.95 11.63
CA ILE A 23 -9.48 -2.85 10.18
C ILE A 23 -7.98 -2.85 9.85
N TYR A 24 -7.12 -2.54 10.80
CA TYR A 24 -5.67 -2.43 10.57
C TYR A 24 -5.05 -3.71 10.01
N ALA A 25 -5.36 -4.87 10.60
CA ALA A 25 -4.84 -6.15 10.11
C ALA A 25 -5.34 -6.52 8.71
N PRO A 26 -6.65 -6.45 8.38
CA PRO A 26 -7.14 -6.57 7.00
C PRO A 26 -6.49 -5.60 6.02
N LEU A 27 -6.27 -4.34 6.38
CA LEU A 27 -5.56 -3.38 5.57
C LEU A 27 -4.14 -3.86 5.25
N PHE A 28 -3.40 -4.34 6.25
CA PHE A 28 -2.07 -4.91 6.07
C PHE A 28 -2.06 -6.13 5.15
N MET A 29 -3.05 -7.02 5.25
CA MET A 29 -3.19 -8.17 4.35
C MET A 29 -3.38 -7.75 2.90
N ILE A 30 -4.23 -6.75 2.65
CA ILE A 30 -4.45 -6.21 1.30
C ILE A 30 -3.17 -5.56 0.77
N CYS A 31 -2.47 -4.84 1.62
CA CYS A 31 -1.17 -4.26 1.34
C CYS A 31 -0.14 -5.30 0.89
N GLN A 32 -0.02 -6.41 1.62
CA GLN A 32 0.86 -7.52 1.26
C GLN A 32 0.45 -8.17 -0.06
N GLY A 33 -0.86 -8.39 -0.27
CA GLY A 33 -1.41 -8.94 -1.51
C GLY A 33 -1.05 -8.06 -2.71
N LEU A 34 -1.26 -6.75 -2.60
CA LEU A 34 -0.93 -5.79 -3.65
C LEU A 34 0.57 -5.77 -3.96
N THR A 35 1.41 -5.78 -2.91
CA THR A 35 2.87 -5.85 -3.04
C THR A 35 3.30 -7.14 -3.74
N THR A 36 2.75 -8.28 -3.32
CA THR A 36 3.04 -9.60 -3.91
C THR A 36 2.65 -9.67 -5.38
N LEU A 37 1.47 -9.14 -5.74
CA LEU A 37 1.02 -9.09 -7.13
C LEU A 37 1.91 -8.19 -7.99
N ALA A 38 2.27 -7.01 -7.51
CA ALA A 38 3.16 -6.10 -8.22
C ALA A 38 4.54 -6.72 -8.42
N PHE A 39 5.12 -7.32 -7.39
CA PHE A 39 6.39 -8.03 -7.47
C PHE A 39 6.29 -9.25 -8.39
N GLY A 40 5.20 -10.02 -8.31
CA GLY A 40 4.93 -11.16 -9.17
C GLY A 40 4.89 -10.79 -10.65
N ILE A 41 4.29 -9.66 -11.03
CA ILE A 41 4.27 -9.16 -12.41
C ILE A 41 5.70 -8.96 -12.93
N ILE A 42 6.59 -8.40 -12.12
CA ILE A 42 7.97 -8.14 -12.49
C ILE A 42 8.74 -9.45 -12.70
N ILE A 43 8.60 -10.39 -11.74
CA ILE A 43 9.24 -11.72 -11.82
C ILE A 43 8.74 -12.51 -13.03
N VAL A 44 7.42 -12.56 -13.21
CA VAL A 44 6.80 -13.26 -14.35
C VAL A 44 7.30 -12.69 -15.67
N LYS A 45 7.46 -11.36 -15.79
CA LYS A 45 8.01 -10.74 -16.99
C LYS A 45 9.49 -11.10 -17.20
N ALA A 46 10.29 -11.15 -16.15
CA ALA A 46 11.69 -11.56 -16.25
C ALA A 46 11.81 -13.03 -16.71
N LEU A 47 11.02 -13.92 -16.11
CA LEU A 47 10.99 -15.35 -16.42
C LEU A 47 10.38 -15.66 -17.80
N SER A 48 9.50 -14.80 -18.32
CA SER A 48 8.85 -15.01 -19.63
C SER A 48 9.84 -14.97 -20.82
N ARG A 49 11.12 -14.65 -20.57
CA ARG A 49 12.20 -14.73 -21.56
C ARG A 49 12.77 -16.15 -21.73
N HIS A 50 12.45 -17.06 -20.80
CA HIS A 50 12.97 -18.43 -20.78
C HIS A 50 11.85 -19.44 -20.94
N GLN A 51 12.14 -20.56 -21.61
CA GLN A 51 11.24 -21.71 -21.66
C GLN A 51 11.24 -22.46 -20.31
N PRO A 52 10.12 -23.02 -19.90
CA PRO A 52 8.80 -23.10 -20.55
C PRO A 52 7.89 -21.88 -20.31
N MET A 53 8.30 -20.89 -19.54
CA MET A 53 7.47 -19.77 -19.11
C MET A 53 7.02 -18.87 -20.29
N SER A 54 7.83 -18.77 -21.35
CA SER A 54 7.50 -17.99 -22.56
C SER A 54 6.22 -18.49 -23.27
N GLU A 55 5.91 -19.79 -23.18
CA GLU A 55 4.75 -20.40 -23.82
C GLU A 55 3.46 -20.17 -22.99
N VAL A 56 3.59 -20.10 -21.66
CA VAL A 56 2.45 -19.95 -20.74
C VAL A 56 2.06 -18.48 -20.58
N MET A 57 3.03 -17.55 -20.67
CA MET A 57 2.81 -16.12 -20.40
C MET A 57 2.26 -15.38 -21.62
N ILE A 58 1.02 -15.72 -21.98
CA ILE A 58 0.26 -15.06 -23.04
C ILE A 58 -0.38 -13.75 -22.53
N LYS A 59 -0.82 -12.89 -23.46
CA LYS A 59 -1.48 -11.60 -23.16
C LYS A 59 -2.68 -11.70 -22.22
N LYS A 60 -3.37 -12.85 -22.21
CA LYS A 60 -4.50 -13.11 -21.31
C LYS A 60 -4.04 -13.19 -19.85
N VAL A 61 -2.95 -13.90 -19.56
CA VAL A 61 -2.42 -14.06 -18.21
C VAL A 61 -2.02 -12.71 -17.62
N TYR A 62 -1.32 -11.86 -18.40
CA TYR A 62 -0.97 -10.50 -17.96
C TYR A 62 -2.22 -9.66 -17.68
N HIS A 63 -3.25 -9.78 -18.52
CA HIS A 63 -4.53 -9.10 -18.29
C HIS A 63 -5.20 -9.55 -16.99
N ASP A 64 -5.19 -10.84 -16.70
CA ASP A 64 -5.85 -11.41 -15.52
C ASP A 64 -5.11 -11.02 -14.22
N ILE A 65 -3.77 -11.07 -14.22
CA ILE A 65 -2.96 -10.58 -13.09
C ILE A 65 -3.15 -9.06 -12.92
N GLY A 66 -3.20 -8.31 -14.02
CA GLY A 66 -3.48 -6.88 -13.99
C GLY A 66 -4.88 -6.54 -13.45
N ASN A 67 -5.89 -7.36 -13.71
CA ASN A 67 -7.23 -7.21 -13.13
C ASN A 67 -7.20 -7.47 -11.62
N LEU A 68 -6.47 -8.50 -11.18
CA LEU A 68 -6.33 -8.81 -9.77
C LEU A 68 -5.58 -7.69 -9.03
N THR A 69 -4.50 -7.17 -9.61
CA THR A 69 -3.78 -6.01 -9.08
C THR A 69 -4.68 -4.77 -8.98
N PHE A 70 -5.51 -4.54 -9.98
CA PHE A 70 -6.50 -3.46 -9.98
C PHE A 70 -7.52 -3.62 -8.85
N ALA A 71 -8.06 -4.84 -8.66
CA ALA A 71 -9.00 -5.13 -7.58
C ALA A 71 -8.39 -4.90 -6.20
N PHE A 72 -7.14 -5.33 -5.98
CA PHE A 72 -6.43 -5.10 -4.73
C PHE A 72 -6.13 -3.61 -4.49
N GLY A 73 -5.87 -2.83 -5.54
CA GLY A 73 -5.73 -1.37 -5.43
C GLY A 73 -7.04 -0.69 -4.98
N ILE A 74 -8.17 -1.13 -5.48
CA ILE A 74 -9.49 -0.64 -5.04
C ILE A 74 -9.76 -1.04 -3.58
N LEU A 75 -9.46 -2.29 -3.20
CA LEU A 75 -9.62 -2.77 -1.83
C LEU A 75 -8.74 -1.99 -0.85
N TRP A 76 -7.50 -1.66 -1.23
CA TRP A 76 -6.63 -0.80 -0.42
C TRP A 76 -7.27 0.56 -0.16
N ALA A 77 -7.74 1.23 -1.22
CA ALA A 77 -8.37 2.54 -1.08
C ALA A 77 -9.65 2.48 -0.22
N TYR A 78 -10.46 1.45 -0.42
CA TYR A 78 -11.66 1.22 0.39
C TYR A 78 -11.32 1.07 1.86
N MET A 79 -10.34 0.23 2.21
CA MET A 79 -9.95 0.01 3.60
C MET A 79 -9.30 1.24 4.23
N ALA A 80 -8.46 1.97 3.48
CA ALA A 80 -7.84 3.19 3.96
C ALA A 80 -8.86 4.28 4.26
N VAL A 81 -9.84 4.49 3.37
CA VAL A 81 -10.93 5.44 3.56
C VAL A 81 -11.87 4.98 4.68
N ALA A 82 -12.20 3.69 4.75
CA ALA A 82 -13.04 3.14 5.82
C ALA A 82 -12.39 3.34 7.20
N GLN A 83 -11.10 3.08 7.33
CA GLN A 83 -10.33 3.34 8.56
C GLN A 83 -10.44 4.81 8.98
N PHE A 84 -10.20 5.72 8.04
CA PHE A 84 -10.32 7.16 8.30
C PHE A 84 -11.73 7.56 8.72
N LEU A 85 -12.76 7.11 7.99
CA LEU A 85 -14.16 7.45 8.26
C LEU A 85 -14.64 6.92 9.61
N ILE A 86 -14.25 5.72 10.01
CA ILE A 86 -14.64 5.13 11.29
C ILE A 86 -14.09 5.96 12.44
N ILE A 87 -12.81 6.32 12.40
CA ILE A 87 -12.18 7.13 13.44
C ILE A 87 -12.77 8.55 13.45
N TRP A 88 -12.97 9.15 12.26
CA TRP A 88 -13.51 10.50 12.16
C TRP A 88 -14.97 10.60 12.59
N CYS A 89 -15.82 9.66 12.19
CA CYS A 89 -17.23 9.62 12.56
C CYS A 89 -17.44 9.16 14.01
N GLY A 90 -16.61 8.21 14.48
CA GLY A 90 -16.67 7.72 15.86
C GLY A 90 -16.30 8.78 16.88
N ASN A 91 -15.36 9.65 16.52
CA ASN A 91 -14.88 10.76 17.34
C ASN A 91 -14.52 10.34 18.78
N ILE A 92 -13.94 9.14 18.91
CA ILE A 92 -13.56 8.56 20.19
C ILE A 92 -12.23 9.17 20.62
N PRO A 93 -12.12 9.76 21.85
CA PRO A 93 -10.90 10.46 22.28
C PRO A 93 -9.64 9.60 22.24
N GLU A 94 -9.75 8.28 22.44
CA GLU A 94 -8.64 7.34 22.43
C GLU A 94 -8.14 7.01 21.02
N GLU A 95 -8.98 7.14 19.99
CA GLU A 95 -8.63 6.80 18.60
C GLU A 95 -8.18 8.03 17.77
N LEU A 96 -8.68 9.23 18.14
CA LEU A 96 -8.37 10.47 17.44
C LEU A 96 -6.87 10.79 17.35
N PRO A 97 -6.05 10.54 18.38
CA PRO A 97 -4.61 10.86 18.35
C PRO A 97 -3.88 10.24 17.17
N TYR A 98 -4.32 9.11 16.67
CA TYR A 98 -3.75 8.44 15.50
C TYR A 98 -3.67 9.35 14.26
N TYR A 99 -4.71 10.12 13.99
CA TYR A 99 -4.74 11.06 12.87
C TYR A 99 -4.40 12.50 13.28
N VAL A 100 -4.90 12.96 14.40
CA VAL A 100 -4.82 14.38 14.80
C VAL A 100 -3.45 14.70 15.42
N VAL A 101 -2.94 13.84 16.28
CA VAL A 101 -1.66 14.08 16.97
C VAL A 101 -0.50 13.53 16.17
N ASN A 102 -0.55 12.24 15.77
CA ASN A 102 0.59 11.59 15.15
C ASN A 102 0.74 11.97 13.68
N ARG A 103 -0.35 12.34 12.99
CA ARG A 103 -0.39 12.65 11.53
C ARG A 103 -0.99 14.01 11.21
N GLY A 104 -1.26 14.85 12.23
CA GLY A 104 -1.88 16.17 12.05
C GLY A 104 -0.94 17.23 11.47
N GLY A 105 0.35 16.98 11.40
CA GLY A 105 1.34 17.89 10.81
C GLY A 105 1.13 18.10 9.30
N THR A 106 1.51 19.28 8.81
CA THR A 106 1.36 19.63 7.39
C THR A 106 2.08 18.64 6.47
N GLY A 107 3.25 18.16 6.88
CA GLY A 107 4.03 17.19 6.11
C GLY A 107 3.34 15.83 5.98
N TRP A 108 2.75 15.31 7.05
CA TRP A 108 2.04 14.03 7.03
C TRP A 108 0.75 14.08 6.19
N ASN A 109 0.04 15.20 6.23
CA ASN A 109 -1.13 15.44 5.39
C ASN A 109 -0.77 15.51 3.90
N LEU A 110 0.40 16.09 3.56
CA LEU A 110 0.90 16.08 2.18
C LEU A 110 1.21 14.65 1.71
N ILE A 111 1.84 13.82 2.55
CA ILE A 111 2.09 12.41 2.22
C ILE A 111 0.77 11.65 2.05
N ALA A 112 -0.22 11.87 2.91
CA ALA A 112 -1.54 11.25 2.77
C ALA A 112 -2.21 11.66 1.45
N GLY A 113 -2.16 12.94 1.08
CA GLY A 113 -2.64 13.43 -0.21
C GLY A 113 -1.85 12.85 -1.40
N ALA A 114 -0.54 12.73 -1.27
CA ALA A 114 0.30 12.10 -2.26
C ALA A 114 -0.03 10.60 -2.42
N LEU A 115 -0.30 9.88 -1.34
CA LEU A 115 -0.76 8.49 -1.39
C LEU A 115 -2.11 8.38 -2.09
N ALA A 116 -3.08 9.23 -1.78
CA ALA A 116 -4.37 9.22 -2.47
C ALA A 116 -4.22 9.44 -3.99
N LEU A 117 -3.32 10.34 -4.40
CA LEU A 117 -3.09 10.65 -5.81
C LEU A 117 -2.20 9.62 -6.50
N PHE A 118 -1.00 9.37 -5.96
CA PHE A 118 0.04 8.60 -6.63
C PHE A 118 -0.07 7.10 -6.38
N HIS A 119 -0.54 6.68 -5.21
CA HIS A 119 -0.69 5.26 -4.91
C HIS A 119 -2.04 4.70 -5.38
N PHE A 120 -3.10 5.51 -5.35
CA PHE A 120 -4.44 5.08 -5.78
C PHE A 120 -4.85 5.65 -7.13
N ALA A 121 -5.02 6.97 -7.27
CA ALA A 121 -5.68 7.55 -8.46
C ALA A 121 -4.93 7.27 -9.75
N ILE A 122 -3.61 7.42 -9.78
CA ILE A 122 -2.80 7.15 -10.98
C ILE A 122 -2.81 5.67 -11.37
N PRO A 123 -2.49 4.70 -10.51
CA PRO A 123 -2.61 3.28 -10.85
C PRO A 123 -4.03 2.86 -11.21
N PHE A 124 -5.04 3.41 -10.55
CA PHE A 124 -6.44 3.17 -10.88
C PHE A 124 -6.77 3.55 -12.32
N LEU A 125 -6.45 4.80 -12.73
CA LEU A 125 -6.69 5.28 -14.09
C LEU A 125 -5.89 4.48 -15.14
N LEU A 126 -4.67 4.10 -14.82
CA LEU A 126 -3.83 3.31 -15.73
C LEU A 126 -4.33 1.86 -15.86
N LEU A 127 -4.76 1.24 -14.75
CA LEU A 127 -5.20 -0.16 -14.73
C LEU A 127 -6.67 -0.33 -15.15
N ILE A 128 -7.49 0.71 -15.22
CA ILE A 128 -8.84 0.62 -15.81
C ILE A 128 -8.76 0.28 -17.31
N SER A 129 -7.69 0.72 -17.98
CA SER A 129 -7.48 0.48 -19.41
C SER A 129 -7.07 -0.97 -19.67
N ARG A 130 -7.84 -1.66 -20.50
CA ARG A 130 -7.51 -3.01 -21.02
C ARG A 130 -6.18 -3.03 -21.78
N TRP A 131 -5.85 -1.95 -22.45
CA TRP A 131 -4.63 -1.84 -23.24
C TRP A 131 -3.37 -1.94 -22.36
N ASN A 132 -3.35 -1.20 -21.25
CA ASN A 132 -2.22 -1.20 -20.34
C ASN A 132 -2.02 -2.57 -19.64
N LYS A 133 -3.11 -3.27 -19.34
CA LYS A 133 -3.06 -4.60 -18.70
C LYS A 133 -2.59 -5.71 -19.65
N ARG A 134 -2.81 -5.58 -20.96
CA ARG A 134 -2.39 -6.57 -21.97
C ARG A 134 -0.95 -6.39 -22.45
N ASP A 135 -0.40 -5.20 -22.27
CA ASP A 135 1.00 -4.91 -22.59
C ASP A 135 1.86 -5.19 -21.38
N SER A 136 2.63 -6.28 -21.45
CA SER A 136 3.52 -6.70 -20.36
C SER A 136 4.54 -5.64 -19.96
N THR A 137 5.01 -4.81 -20.91
CA THR A 137 6.01 -3.77 -20.64
C THR A 137 5.39 -2.60 -19.87
N ARG A 138 4.18 -2.19 -20.22
CA ARG A 138 3.45 -1.14 -19.50
C ARG A 138 3.03 -1.62 -18.12
N LEU A 139 2.54 -2.85 -18.02
CA LEU A 139 2.12 -3.44 -16.75
C LEU A 139 3.27 -3.51 -15.74
N VAL A 140 4.48 -3.87 -16.19
CA VAL A 140 5.69 -3.88 -15.34
C VAL A 140 6.05 -2.47 -14.84
N LYS A 141 5.94 -1.44 -15.68
CA LYS A 141 6.17 -0.05 -15.25
C LYS A 141 5.18 0.37 -14.16
N ILE A 142 3.90 0.01 -14.32
CA ILE A 142 2.86 0.26 -13.31
C ILE A 142 3.16 -0.53 -12.03
N ALA A 143 3.60 -1.78 -12.15
CA ALA A 143 3.96 -2.61 -11.00
C ALA A 143 5.14 -2.02 -10.21
N TRP A 144 6.19 -1.55 -10.89
CA TRP A 144 7.29 -0.82 -10.23
C TRP A 144 6.81 0.43 -9.52
N TRP A 145 5.94 1.21 -10.16
CA TRP A 145 5.33 2.39 -9.55
C TRP A 145 4.57 2.04 -8.27
N ILE A 146 3.73 0.99 -8.32
CA ILE A 146 2.99 0.51 -7.15
C ILE A 146 3.95 0.11 -6.03
N LEU A 147 5.05 -0.61 -6.31
CA LEU A 147 6.03 -1.01 -5.29
C LEU A 147 6.67 0.19 -4.61
N VAL A 148 7.08 1.21 -5.38
CA VAL A 148 7.65 2.43 -4.80
C VAL A 148 6.63 3.13 -3.90
N MET A 149 5.39 3.26 -4.36
CA MET A 149 4.34 3.89 -3.57
C MET A 149 3.95 3.06 -2.33
N ARG A 150 4.08 1.73 -2.40
CA ARG A 150 3.88 0.85 -1.24
C ARG A 150 4.94 1.09 -0.16
N PHE A 151 6.17 1.40 -0.54
CA PHE A 151 7.20 1.79 0.42
C PHE A 151 6.84 3.11 1.13
N VAL A 152 6.35 4.11 0.38
CA VAL A 152 5.88 5.39 0.94
C VAL A 152 4.68 5.17 1.88
N ASP A 153 3.76 4.28 1.52
CA ASP A 153 2.59 3.96 2.33
C ASP A 153 2.99 3.24 3.64
N LEU A 154 3.96 2.32 3.59
CA LEU A 154 4.51 1.69 4.78
C LEU A 154 5.18 2.73 5.71
N TYR A 155 5.95 3.65 5.13
CA TYR A 155 6.57 4.74 5.86
C TYR A 155 5.51 5.61 6.58
N TRP A 156 4.42 5.95 5.90
CA TRP A 156 3.31 6.72 6.48
C TRP A 156 2.60 5.98 7.62
N HIS A 157 2.56 4.65 7.61
CA HIS A 157 1.93 3.86 8.67
C HIS A 157 2.82 3.70 9.92
N VAL A 158 4.12 3.57 9.75
CA VAL A 158 5.05 3.20 10.83
C VAL A 158 5.70 4.43 11.46
N PHE A 159 6.17 5.36 10.64
CA PHE A 159 7.05 6.42 11.10
C PHE A 159 6.40 7.45 12.03
N PRO A 160 5.13 7.86 11.87
CA PRO A 160 4.49 8.82 12.77
C PRO A 160 4.38 8.34 14.23
N ALA A 161 4.33 7.02 14.44
CA ALA A 161 4.28 6.45 15.80
C ALA A 161 5.64 6.59 16.53
N LEU A 162 6.75 6.59 15.78
CA LEU A 162 8.10 6.73 16.32
C LEU A 162 8.51 8.19 16.51
N HIS A 163 7.99 9.09 15.67
CA HIS A 163 8.27 10.52 15.69
C HIS A 163 6.97 11.32 15.56
N PRO A 164 6.22 11.50 16.67
CA PRO A 164 5.01 12.31 16.66
C PRO A 164 5.38 13.79 16.45
N GLY A 165 4.75 14.44 15.49
CA GLY A 165 4.97 15.84 15.14
C GLY A 165 5.27 16.07 13.66
N ASP A 166 6.00 17.13 13.34
CA ASP A 166 6.37 17.44 11.95
C ASP A 166 7.50 16.53 11.43
N ILE A 167 7.50 16.34 10.12
CA ILE A 167 8.49 15.50 9.44
C ILE A 167 9.84 16.23 9.47
N GLU A 168 10.75 15.77 10.29
CA GLU A 168 12.17 16.06 10.12
C GLU A 168 12.75 15.08 9.09
N PHE A 169 12.97 15.56 7.86
CA PHE A 169 13.64 14.78 6.81
C PHE A 169 15.12 14.60 7.12
N HIS A 170 15.44 13.68 8.00
CA HIS A 170 16.79 13.14 8.09
C HIS A 170 16.93 11.97 7.11
N VAL A 171 17.85 12.11 6.15
CA VAL A 171 18.18 11.05 5.17
C VAL A 171 18.55 9.74 5.87
N ILE A 172 19.07 9.82 7.10
CA ILE A 172 19.44 8.67 7.94
C ILE A 172 18.21 7.86 8.38
N THR A 173 17.06 8.48 8.63
CA THR A 173 15.83 7.79 9.05
C THR A 173 15.14 7.01 7.93
N LEU A 174 15.54 7.25 6.68
CA LEU A 174 15.10 6.46 5.52
C LEU A 174 15.89 5.16 5.36
N ILE A 175 17.11 5.09 5.92
CA ILE A 175 18.05 3.97 5.75
C ILE A 175 18.08 3.05 6.97
N VAL A 176 17.88 3.61 8.16
CA VAL A 176 17.87 2.86 9.41
C VAL A 176 16.54 3.11 10.12
N PRO A 177 15.56 2.23 9.99
CA PRO A 177 14.45 2.20 10.95
C PRO A 177 15.05 1.83 12.29
N ALA A 178 15.00 2.77 13.24
CA ALA A 178 15.50 2.58 14.60
C ALA A 178 14.75 1.47 15.32
#